data_32262ab84005c2c8a0689a25b28abdc5
#
_entry.id   32262ab84005c2c8a0689a25b28abdc5
#
_cell.length_a   1.000
_cell.length_b   1.000
_cell.length_c   1.000
_cell.angle_alpha   90.00
_cell.angle_beta   90.00
_cell.angle_gamma   90.00
#
_symmetry.space_group_name_H-M   'P 1'
#
loop_
_entity.id
_entity.type
_entity.pdbx_description
1 polymer ?
#
loop_
_entity_poly.entity_id
_entity_poly.type
_entity_poly.pdbx_seq_one_letter_code
_entity_poly.pdbx_strand_id
1 'polypeptide(L)'
;MFKKIKCNHCKNEYDETFNECPNCHTSNESLDPNFKNIQMMSWPKQAGLFAMGLGGFELLGILISLIFAATGLSKLETALVNMLLNTIAYVILFVSLLLIANKDLIKLGKSFKSWKPYIAGACCFGFIIISGIIYSYILSAAGVKIINNDNQQAIDVTTKNFTFTSMIIFGIIGPVCEELTYRVGLFSFLKRISKWIAYPLTVLVFALIHFNFSASSLTNELYNLPYYILAGFALTFTYDKFGFAGSTVAHILNNVISLIPAAVALGVFH
;
A
#
# COMPACT_ATOMS: atom_id res chain seq x y z
N MET A 1 2.41 27.23 3.21
CA MET A 1 2.77 27.96 1.97
C MET A 1 4.18 27.51 1.59
N PHE A 2 4.39 26.99 0.39
CA PHE A 2 5.70 26.53 -0.02
C PHE A 2 6.61 27.73 -0.29
N LYS A 3 7.92 27.56 -0.02
CA LYS A 3 8.91 28.58 -0.26
C LYS A 3 9.08 28.79 -1.77
N LYS A 4 9.09 30.04 -2.20
CA LYS A 4 9.44 30.38 -3.59
C LYS A 4 10.94 30.48 -3.74
N ILE A 5 11.48 29.94 -4.82
CA ILE A 5 12.87 30.01 -5.21
C ILE A 5 13.01 30.67 -6.59
N LYS A 6 14.18 31.27 -6.86
CA LYS A 6 14.49 31.84 -8.17
C LYS A 6 15.24 30.84 -9.04
N CYS A 7 14.82 30.68 -10.27
CA CYS A 7 15.54 29.89 -11.26
C CYS A 7 16.95 30.44 -11.49
N ASN A 8 17.94 29.59 -11.44
CA ASN A 8 19.32 30.00 -11.70
C ASN A 8 19.54 30.47 -13.13
N HIS A 9 18.75 29.97 -14.12
CA HIS A 9 18.87 30.29 -15.53
C HIS A 9 18.02 31.53 -15.93
N CYS A 10 16.69 31.46 -15.77
CA CYS A 10 15.79 32.51 -16.26
C CYS A 10 15.30 33.50 -15.20
N LYS A 11 15.74 33.34 -13.93
CA LYS A 11 15.38 34.17 -12.77
C LYS A 11 13.88 34.18 -12.42
N ASN A 12 13.04 33.39 -13.10
CA ASN A 12 11.63 33.23 -12.75
C ASN A 12 11.46 32.66 -11.35
N GLU A 13 10.51 33.20 -10.57
CA GLU A 13 10.18 32.67 -9.24
C GLU A 13 9.16 31.55 -9.35
N TYR A 14 9.42 30.42 -8.70
CA TYR A 14 8.56 29.29 -8.69
C TYR A 14 8.65 28.54 -7.34
N ASP A 15 7.71 27.66 -7.09
CA ASP A 15 7.64 26.87 -5.88
C ASP A 15 8.86 25.93 -5.79
N GLU A 16 9.55 25.91 -4.64
CA GLU A 16 10.74 25.06 -4.41
C GLU A 16 10.46 23.57 -4.62
N THR A 17 9.20 23.19 -4.63
CA THR A 17 8.78 21.81 -4.86
C THR A 17 8.79 21.37 -6.32
N PHE A 18 8.97 22.27 -7.32
CA PHE A 18 9.03 21.88 -8.73
C PHE A 18 10.39 21.29 -9.13
N ASN A 19 10.38 20.16 -9.86
CA ASN A 19 11.61 19.49 -10.34
C ASN A 19 12.38 20.34 -11.34
N GLU A 20 11.68 21.24 -12.01
CA GLU A 20 12.21 22.14 -13.05
C GLU A 20 11.49 23.48 -13.01
N CYS A 21 12.13 24.49 -13.49
CA CYS A 21 11.53 25.79 -13.67
C CYS A 21 10.38 25.71 -14.70
N PRO A 22 9.16 26.13 -14.36
CA PRO A 22 8.02 26.05 -15.29
C PRO A 22 8.16 26.95 -16.53
N ASN A 23 9.09 27.92 -16.50
CA ASN A 23 9.32 28.85 -17.60
C ASN A 23 10.40 28.39 -18.59
N CYS A 24 11.50 27.76 -18.12
CA CYS A 24 12.63 27.40 -18.97
C CYS A 24 13.07 25.96 -18.85
N HIS A 25 12.36 25.15 -18.09
CA HIS A 25 12.61 23.71 -17.87
C HIS A 25 14.01 23.36 -17.30
N THR A 26 14.74 24.36 -16.80
CA THR A 26 16.03 24.11 -16.10
C THR A 26 15.75 23.33 -14.83
N SER A 27 16.49 22.24 -14.60
CA SER A 27 16.38 21.40 -13.40
C SER A 27 16.60 22.20 -12.12
N ASN A 28 15.78 21.92 -11.12
CA ASN A 28 15.93 22.50 -9.81
C ASN A 28 17.00 21.72 -9.01
N GLU A 29 18.24 22.19 -9.03
CA GLU A 29 19.37 21.56 -8.34
C GLU A 29 19.29 21.69 -6.82
N SER A 30 18.50 22.65 -6.31
CA SER A 30 18.32 22.86 -4.87
C SER A 30 17.32 21.87 -4.24
N LEU A 31 16.66 21.03 -5.06
CA LEU A 31 15.71 20.05 -4.57
C LEU A 31 16.42 18.94 -3.79
N ASP A 32 16.06 18.83 -2.50
CA ASP A 32 16.36 17.65 -1.72
C ASP A 32 15.89 16.40 -2.52
N PRO A 33 16.76 15.39 -2.73
CA PRO A 33 16.38 14.14 -3.38
C PRO A 33 15.08 13.52 -2.83
N ASN A 34 14.76 13.79 -1.57
CA ASN A 34 13.53 13.36 -0.91
C ASN A 34 12.26 14.06 -1.46
N PHE A 35 12.37 15.25 -2.06
CA PHE A 35 11.26 15.93 -2.72
C PHE A 35 10.98 15.40 -4.13
N LYS A 36 11.91 14.71 -4.77
CA LYS A 36 11.70 14.15 -6.12
C LYS A 36 10.52 13.18 -6.17
N ASN A 37 10.28 12.43 -5.09
CA ASN A 37 9.16 11.51 -5.02
C ASN A 37 7.80 12.24 -4.90
N ILE A 38 7.75 13.38 -4.21
CA ILE A 38 6.53 14.18 -4.04
C ILE A 38 6.05 14.76 -5.36
N GLN A 39 6.98 15.12 -6.24
CA GLN A 39 6.69 15.80 -7.50
C GLN A 39 6.48 14.88 -8.69
N MET A 40 6.59 13.57 -8.48
CA MET A 40 6.26 12.61 -9.53
C MET A 40 4.85 12.84 -10.08
N MET A 41 3.93 13.35 -9.24
CA MET A 41 2.52 13.52 -9.57
C MET A 41 1.97 14.81 -8.97
N SER A 42 1.00 15.46 -9.64
CA SER A 42 0.30 16.64 -9.12
C SER A 42 -0.53 16.31 -7.87
N TRP A 43 -0.75 17.28 -6.99
CA TRP A 43 -1.52 17.07 -5.76
C TRP A 43 -2.96 16.60 -5.97
N PRO A 44 -3.71 17.05 -7.02
CA PRO A 44 -5.07 16.55 -7.24
C PRO A 44 -5.09 15.05 -7.58
N LYS A 45 -4.10 14.59 -8.36
CA LYS A 45 -3.97 13.16 -8.66
C LYS A 45 -3.60 12.35 -7.41
N GLN A 46 -2.71 12.87 -6.55
CA GLN A 46 -2.36 12.23 -5.28
C GLN A 46 -3.58 12.10 -4.37
N ALA A 47 -4.35 13.19 -4.22
CA ALA A 47 -5.60 13.16 -3.48
C ALA A 47 -6.63 12.20 -4.11
N GLY A 48 -6.72 12.17 -5.46
CA GLY A 48 -7.60 11.25 -6.19
C GLY A 48 -7.21 9.78 -6.01
N LEU A 49 -5.91 9.45 -6.02
CA LEU A 49 -5.43 8.09 -5.73
C LEU A 49 -5.83 7.66 -4.31
N PHE A 50 -5.64 8.53 -3.33
CA PHE A 50 -6.01 8.23 -1.95
C PHE A 50 -7.53 8.07 -1.78
N ALA A 51 -8.32 9.01 -2.33
CA ALA A 51 -9.77 8.95 -2.24
C ALA A 51 -10.34 7.70 -2.95
N MET A 52 -9.82 7.34 -4.13
CA MET A 52 -10.24 6.15 -4.85
C MET A 52 -9.79 4.87 -4.13
N GLY A 53 -8.55 4.83 -3.62
CA GLY A 53 -8.02 3.65 -2.96
C GLY A 53 -8.68 3.37 -1.61
N LEU A 54 -9.04 4.40 -0.84
CA LEU A 54 -9.71 4.22 0.45
C LEU A 54 -11.24 4.21 0.27
N GLY A 55 -11.84 5.33 -0.09
CA GLY A 55 -13.29 5.45 -0.15
C GLY A 55 -13.91 4.75 -1.37
N GLY A 56 -13.23 4.78 -2.52
CA GLY A 56 -13.70 4.10 -3.72
C GLY A 56 -13.67 2.59 -3.58
N PHE A 57 -12.67 2.01 -2.92
CA PHE A 57 -12.59 0.57 -2.68
C PHE A 57 -13.71 0.08 -1.77
N GLU A 58 -13.98 0.78 -0.66
CA GLU A 58 -15.10 0.48 0.24
C GLU A 58 -16.45 0.56 -0.49
N LEU A 59 -16.66 1.60 -1.27
CA LEU A 59 -17.88 1.75 -2.06
C LEU A 59 -18.05 0.63 -3.09
N LEU A 60 -16.96 0.23 -3.77
CA LEU A 60 -16.97 -0.91 -4.70
C LEU A 60 -17.38 -2.20 -3.98
N GLY A 61 -16.82 -2.47 -2.80
CA GLY A 61 -17.16 -3.63 -2.00
C GLY A 61 -18.66 -3.67 -1.67
N ILE A 62 -19.24 -2.54 -1.24
CA ILE A 62 -20.67 -2.41 -0.95
C ILE A 62 -21.51 -2.67 -2.22
N LEU A 63 -21.19 -2.01 -3.33
CA LEU A 63 -21.95 -2.13 -4.58
C LEU A 63 -21.91 -3.56 -5.14
N ILE A 64 -20.76 -4.21 -5.14
CA ILE A 64 -20.63 -5.61 -5.60
C ILE A 64 -21.42 -6.55 -4.69
N SER A 65 -21.36 -6.34 -3.37
CA SER A 65 -22.13 -7.14 -2.41
C SER A 65 -23.63 -7.01 -2.61
N LEU A 66 -24.14 -5.81 -2.90
CA LEU A 66 -25.55 -5.58 -3.24
C LEU A 66 -25.95 -6.28 -4.54
N ILE A 67 -25.10 -6.26 -5.58
CA ILE A 67 -25.33 -6.99 -6.83
C ILE A 67 -25.36 -8.49 -6.57
N PHE A 68 -24.43 -9.02 -5.77
CA PHE A 68 -24.41 -10.45 -5.42
C PHE A 68 -25.65 -10.87 -4.65
N ALA A 69 -26.12 -10.02 -3.73
CA ALA A 69 -27.40 -10.27 -3.03
C ALA A 69 -28.59 -10.29 -3.99
N ALA A 70 -28.70 -9.30 -4.88
CA ALA A 70 -29.79 -9.18 -5.84
C ALA A 70 -29.82 -10.32 -6.89
N THR A 71 -28.64 -10.83 -7.29
CA THR A 71 -28.53 -11.91 -8.28
C THR A 71 -28.52 -13.32 -7.69
N GLY A 72 -28.49 -13.42 -6.35
CA GLY A 72 -28.42 -14.73 -5.65
C GLY A 72 -26.99 -15.30 -5.58
N LEU A 73 -25.97 -14.62 -6.12
CA LEU A 73 -24.58 -15.05 -6.04
C LEU A 73 -24.06 -15.13 -4.59
N SER A 74 -24.65 -14.35 -3.68
CA SER A 74 -24.36 -14.41 -2.24
C SER A 74 -24.69 -15.75 -1.57
N LYS A 75 -25.46 -16.62 -2.24
CA LYS A 75 -25.83 -17.98 -1.77
C LYS A 75 -24.78 -19.04 -2.12
N LEU A 76 -23.77 -18.69 -2.92
CA LEU A 76 -22.66 -19.59 -3.25
C LEU A 76 -21.80 -19.82 -1.99
N GLU A 77 -20.88 -20.76 -2.09
CA GLU A 77 -19.91 -21.04 -1.03
C GLU A 77 -19.12 -19.78 -0.65
N THR A 78 -18.97 -19.53 0.65
CA THR A 78 -18.41 -18.28 1.20
C THR A 78 -17.02 -17.97 0.64
N ALA A 79 -16.14 -18.97 0.48
CA ALA A 79 -14.80 -18.75 -0.06
C ALA A 79 -14.86 -18.29 -1.52
N LEU A 80 -15.79 -18.84 -2.32
CA LEU A 80 -15.98 -18.43 -3.71
C LEU A 80 -16.55 -17.01 -3.80
N VAL A 81 -17.53 -16.67 -2.96
CA VAL A 81 -18.10 -15.32 -2.88
C VAL A 81 -17.00 -14.31 -2.56
N ASN A 82 -16.19 -14.56 -1.52
CA ASN A 82 -15.10 -13.69 -1.12
C ASN A 82 -14.06 -13.56 -2.24
N MET A 83 -13.70 -14.66 -2.92
CA MET A 83 -12.75 -14.60 -4.04
C MET A 83 -13.28 -13.74 -5.20
N LEU A 84 -14.52 -13.94 -5.61
CA LEU A 84 -15.13 -13.18 -6.69
C LEU A 84 -15.24 -11.70 -6.35
N LEU A 85 -15.73 -11.38 -5.12
CA LEU A 85 -15.87 -10.01 -4.64
C LEU A 85 -14.51 -9.30 -4.66
N ASN A 86 -13.49 -9.90 -4.02
CA ASN A 86 -12.16 -9.30 -3.97
C ASN A 86 -11.53 -9.18 -5.37
N THR A 87 -11.65 -10.20 -6.22
CA THR A 87 -11.11 -10.15 -7.58
C THR A 87 -11.71 -8.99 -8.37
N ILE A 88 -13.03 -8.86 -8.39
CA ILE A 88 -13.73 -7.79 -9.12
C ILE A 88 -13.35 -6.44 -8.54
N ALA A 89 -13.39 -6.27 -7.20
CA ALA A 89 -13.07 -5.02 -6.53
C ALA A 89 -11.62 -4.58 -6.80
N TYR A 90 -10.65 -5.47 -6.64
CA TYR A 90 -9.23 -5.15 -6.88
C TYR A 90 -8.92 -4.88 -8.35
N VAL A 91 -9.54 -5.59 -9.29
CA VAL A 91 -9.33 -5.32 -10.73
C VAL A 91 -9.89 -3.94 -11.10
N ILE A 92 -11.12 -3.61 -10.65
CA ILE A 92 -11.69 -2.28 -10.90
C ILE A 92 -10.86 -1.20 -10.21
N LEU A 93 -10.46 -1.39 -8.97
CA LEU A 93 -9.61 -0.46 -8.24
C LEU A 93 -8.28 -0.24 -8.97
N PHE A 94 -7.60 -1.33 -9.34
CA PHE A 94 -6.31 -1.28 -10.04
C PHE A 94 -6.41 -0.46 -11.33
N VAL A 95 -7.39 -0.78 -12.18
CA VAL A 95 -7.62 -0.03 -13.43
C VAL A 95 -7.90 1.45 -13.13
N SER A 96 -8.74 1.75 -12.13
CA SER A 96 -9.08 3.12 -11.75
C SER A 96 -7.85 3.91 -11.28
N LEU A 97 -7.01 3.31 -10.45
CA LEU A 97 -5.76 3.94 -9.98
C LEU A 97 -4.77 4.17 -11.13
N LEU A 98 -4.66 3.22 -12.08
CA LEU A 98 -3.84 3.41 -13.28
C LEU A 98 -4.35 4.56 -14.15
N LEU A 99 -5.67 4.69 -14.32
CA LEU A 99 -6.27 5.78 -15.07
C LEU A 99 -6.03 7.15 -14.42
N ILE A 100 -6.12 7.25 -13.09
CA ILE A 100 -5.81 8.46 -12.33
C ILE A 100 -4.32 8.81 -12.48
N ALA A 101 -3.43 7.82 -12.31
CA ALA A 101 -1.99 8.02 -12.43
C ALA A 101 -1.56 8.36 -13.87
N ASN A 102 -2.18 7.72 -14.88
CA ASN A 102 -2.01 8.00 -16.31
C ASN A 102 -0.52 8.14 -16.72
N LYS A 103 -0.14 9.26 -17.32
CA LYS A 103 1.24 9.52 -17.81
C LYS A 103 2.31 9.45 -16.71
N ASP A 104 1.93 9.67 -15.45
CA ASP A 104 2.85 9.59 -14.32
C ASP A 104 3.29 8.15 -14.00
N LEU A 105 2.56 7.12 -14.49
CA LEU A 105 2.99 5.71 -14.42
C LEU A 105 4.36 5.49 -15.04
N ILE A 106 4.71 6.23 -16.11
CA ILE A 106 6.04 6.15 -16.74
C ILE A 106 7.12 6.58 -15.75
N LYS A 107 6.84 7.61 -14.95
CA LYS A 107 7.78 8.09 -13.92
C LYS A 107 7.92 7.07 -12.78
N LEU A 108 6.81 6.51 -12.31
CA LEU A 108 6.80 5.45 -11.30
C LEU A 108 7.56 4.21 -11.81
N GLY A 109 7.29 3.79 -13.06
CA GLY A 109 7.96 2.66 -13.71
C GLY A 109 9.48 2.84 -13.86
N LYS A 110 9.97 4.09 -14.03
CA LYS A 110 11.40 4.36 -14.08
C LYS A 110 12.14 3.99 -12.79
N SER A 111 11.46 4.00 -11.64
CA SER A 111 12.06 3.61 -10.35
C SER A 111 12.51 2.14 -10.32
N PHE A 112 11.90 1.27 -11.14
CA PHE A 112 12.28 -0.14 -11.27
C PHE A 112 13.52 -0.39 -12.13
N LYS A 113 14.06 0.63 -12.82
CA LYS A 113 15.27 0.47 -13.67
C LYS A 113 16.58 0.41 -12.88
N SER A 114 16.58 0.84 -11.62
CA SER A 114 17.73 0.81 -10.73
C SER A 114 17.69 -0.42 -9.83
N TRP A 115 18.85 -0.99 -9.49
CA TRP A 115 18.96 -2.12 -8.56
C TRP A 115 18.79 -1.72 -7.08
N LYS A 116 19.07 -0.45 -6.73
CA LYS A 116 19.01 0.06 -5.36
C LYS A 116 17.63 -0.13 -4.69
N PRO A 117 16.50 0.20 -5.34
CA PRO A 117 15.17 -0.07 -4.79
C PRO A 117 14.91 -1.53 -4.47
N TYR A 118 15.44 -2.47 -5.26
CA TYR A 118 15.24 -3.91 -4.99
C TYR A 118 15.96 -4.36 -3.73
N ILE A 119 17.20 -3.91 -3.51
CA ILE A 119 17.92 -4.19 -2.25
C ILE A 119 17.20 -3.53 -1.08
N ALA A 120 16.81 -2.26 -1.22
CA ALA A 120 16.07 -1.56 -0.17
C ALA A 120 14.74 -2.27 0.14
N GLY A 121 14.04 -2.76 -0.88
CA GLY A 121 12.82 -3.55 -0.72
C GLY A 121 13.07 -4.87 0.03
N ALA A 122 14.12 -5.60 -0.34
CA ALA A 122 14.49 -6.82 0.36
C ALA A 122 14.89 -6.57 1.82
N CYS A 123 15.65 -5.51 2.10
CA CYS A 123 15.99 -5.11 3.48
C CYS A 123 14.74 -4.70 4.27
N CYS A 124 13.82 -3.95 3.67
CA CYS A 124 12.55 -3.57 4.29
C CYS A 124 11.70 -4.81 4.62
N PHE A 125 11.57 -5.74 3.69
CA PHE A 125 10.90 -7.02 3.91
C PHE A 125 11.55 -7.78 5.07
N GLY A 126 12.88 -7.93 5.07
CA GLY A 126 13.62 -8.56 6.16
C GLY A 126 13.35 -7.89 7.52
N PHE A 127 13.31 -6.56 7.56
CA PHE A 127 12.95 -5.80 8.76
C PHE A 127 11.52 -6.12 9.24
N ILE A 128 10.54 -6.15 8.33
CA ILE A 128 9.13 -6.46 8.68
C ILE A 128 9.04 -7.88 9.28
N ILE A 129 9.66 -8.87 8.65
CA ILE A 129 9.65 -10.26 9.14
C ILE A 129 10.33 -10.37 10.50
N ILE A 130 11.54 -9.83 10.66
CA ILE A 130 12.29 -9.92 11.92
C ILE A 130 11.53 -9.21 13.05
N SER A 131 11.01 -8.00 12.81
CA SER A 131 10.23 -7.29 13.82
C SER A 131 8.94 -8.01 14.18
N GLY A 132 8.27 -8.65 13.21
CA GLY A 132 7.10 -9.50 13.46
C GLY A 132 7.42 -10.72 14.33
N ILE A 133 8.53 -11.42 14.04
CA ILE A 133 8.99 -12.56 14.85
C ILE A 133 9.31 -12.12 16.28
N ILE A 134 10.06 -11.03 16.46
CA ILE A 134 10.40 -10.50 17.78
C ILE A 134 9.12 -10.13 18.55
N TYR A 135 8.19 -9.44 17.88
CA TYR A 135 6.93 -9.04 18.49
C TYR A 135 6.08 -10.25 18.92
N SER A 136 5.97 -11.27 18.05
CA SER A 136 5.27 -12.52 18.38
C SER A 136 5.90 -13.25 19.55
N TYR A 137 7.24 -13.26 19.63
CA TYR A 137 7.95 -13.86 20.76
C TYR A 137 7.67 -13.12 22.08
N ILE A 138 7.67 -11.77 22.06
CA ILE A 138 7.36 -10.95 23.25
C ILE A 138 5.94 -11.25 23.75
N LEU A 139 4.95 -11.30 22.87
CA LEU A 139 3.57 -11.59 23.25
C LEU A 139 3.43 -13.02 23.77
N SER A 140 4.08 -14.00 23.14
CA SER A 140 4.09 -15.38 23.61
C SER A 140 4.71 -15.52 25.00
N ALA A 141 5.83 -14.83 25.25
CA ALA A 141 6.47 -14.80 26.57
C ALA A 141 5.58 -14.13 27.64
N ALA A 142 4.71 -13.22 27.25
CA ALA A 142 3.69 -12.61 28.10
C ALA A 142 2.42 -13.47 28.27
N GLY A 143 2.39 -14.71 27.73
CA GLY A 143 1.25 -15.62 27.80
C GLY A 143 0.11 -15.29 26.84
N VAL A 144 0.32 -14.38 25.86
CA VAL A 144 -0.68 -14.01 24.87
C VAL A 144 -0.57 -14.94 23.66
N LYS A 145 -1.66 -15.66 23.35
CA LYS A 145 -1.78 -16.44 22.13
C LYS A 145 -2.26 -15.53 20.99
N ILE A 146 -1.38 -15.25 20.04
CA ILE A 146 -1.74 -14.46 18.86
C ILE A 146 -2.47 -15.36 17.87
N ILE A 147 -3.59 -14.86 17.34
CA ILE A 147 -4.32 -15.41 16.21
C ILE A 147 -4.31 -14.32 15.14
N ASN A 148 -4.21 -14.69 13.87
CA ASN A 148 -4.35 -13.73 12.77
C ASN A 148 -5.63 -12.91 12.97
N ASN A 149 -5.59 -11.62 12.61
CA ASN A 149 -6.78 -10.78 12.63
C ASN A 149 -7.80 -11.24 11.58
N ASP A 150 -9.03 -10.77 11.67
CA ASP A 150 -10.13 -11.22 10.80
C ASP A 150 -9.82 -11.03 9.31
N ASN A 151 -9.15 -9.94 8.94
CA ASN A 151 -8.73 -9.70 7.56
C ASN A 151 -7.79 -10.81 7.05
N GLN A 152 -6.74 -11.14 7.81
CA GLN A 152 -5.81 -12.20 7.42
C GLN A 152 -6.47 -13.57 7.42
N GLN A 153 -7.35 -13.86 8.38
CA GLN A 153 -8.10 -15.13 8.39
C GLN A 153 -8.96 -15.29 7.14
N ALA A 154 -9.66 -14.24 6.69
CA ALA A 154 -10.45 -14.28 5.46
C ALA A 154 -9.56 -14.52 4.21
N ILE A 155 -8.38 -13.89 4.15
CA ILE A 155 -7.39 -14.12 3.10
C ILE A 155 -6.88 -15.56 3.14
N ASP A 156 -6.56 -16.11 4.33
CA ASP A 156 -6.07 -17.49 4.49
C ASP A 156 -7.09 -18.52 4.01
N VAL A 157 -8.36 -18.36 4.38
CA VAL A 157 -9.46 -19.24 3.92
C VAL A 157 -9.62 -19.17 2.40
N THR A 158 -9.59 -17.96 1.84
CA THR A 158 -9.69 -17.75 0.39
C THR A 158 -8.49 -18.35 -0.34
N THR A 159 -7.28 -18.19 0.21
CA THR A 159 -6.03 -18.72 -0.38
C THR A 159 -6.00 -20.24 -0.38
N LYS A 160 -6.49 -20.89 0.67
CA LYS A 160 -6.62 -22.36 0.70
C LYS A 160 -7.46 -22.88 -0.46
N ASN A 161 -8.53 -22.21 -0.83
CA ASN A 161 -9.45 -22.67 -1.88
C ASN A 161 -9.04 -22.19 -3.28
N PHE A 162 -8.38 -21.03 -3.40
CA PHE A 162 -8.07 -20.37 -4.67
C PHE A 162 -6.64 -19.81 -4.69
N THR A 163 -5.63 -20.67 -4.43
CA THR A 163 -4.23 -20.30 -4.24
C THR A 163 -3.68 -19.42 -5.36
N PHE A 164 -3.82 -19.84 -6.62
CA PHE A 164 -3.24 -19.11 -7.75
C PHE A 164 -3.85 -17.70 -7.87
N THR A 165 -5.18 -17.60 -7.79
CA THR A 165 -5.87 -16.30 -7.86
C THR A 165 -5.49 -15.41 -6.67
N SER A 166 -5.40 -15.98 -5.46
CA SER A 166 -4.98 -15.26 -4.25
C SER A 166 -3.57 -14.71 -4.35
N MET A 167 -2.63 -15.48 -4.89
CA MET A 167 -1.26 -15.01 -5.14
C MET A 167 -1.22 -13.79 -6.06
N ILE A 168 -2.06 -13.76 -7.09
CA ILE A 168 -2.15 -12.60 -7.99
C ILE A 168 -2.86 -11.44 -7.30
N ILE A 169 -4.04 -11.66 -6.72
CA ILE A 169 -4.88 -10.58 -6.18
C ILE A 169 -4.29 -10.02 -4.88
N PHE A 170 -4.06 -10.86 -3.87
CA PHE A 170 -3.58 -10.42 -2.56
C PHE A 170 -2.07 -10.32 -2.48
N GLY A 171 -1.33 -11.12 -3.27
CA GLY A 171 0.13 -11.11 -3.27
C GLY A 171 0.73 -9.99 -4.12
N ILE A 172 0.09 -9.58 -5.22
CA ILE A 172 0.68 -8.64 -6.19
C ILE A 172 -0.22 -7.42 -6.41
N ILE A 173 -1.46 -7.59 -6.86
CA ILE A 173 -2.34 -6.47 -7.25
C ILE A 173 -2.71 -5.62 -6.04
N GLY A 174 -3.10 -6.24 -4.93
CA GLY A 174 -3.41 -5.56 -3.68
C GLY A 174 -2.27 -4.67 -3.20
N PRO A 175 -1.06 -5.20 -2.97
CA PRO A 175 0.11 -4.39 -2.63
C PRO A 175 0.38 -3.22 -3.57
N VAL A 176 0.26 -3.41 -4.90
CA VAL A 176 0.45 -2.30 -5.85
C VAL A 176 -0.64 -1.24 -5.68
N CYS A 177 -1.92 -1.64 -5.51
CA CYS A 177 -3.01 -0.70 -5.23
C CYS A 177 -2.77 0.07 -3.94
N GLU A 178 -2.33 -0.60 -2.90
CA GLU A 178 -2.05 0.01 -1.60
C GLU A 178 -0.86 0.96 -1.64
N GLU A 179 0.23 0.63 -2.36
CA GLU A 179 1.35 1.55 -2.55
C GLU A 179 0.94 2.79 -3.35
N LEU A 180 0.11 2.64 -4.40
CA LEU A 180 -0.44 3.79 -5.14
C LEU A 180 -1.35 4.65 -4.25
N THR A 181 -2.15 4.04 -3.40
CA THR A 181 -3.09 4.73 -2.50
C THR A 181 -2.39 5.44 -1.35
N TYR A 182 -1.58 4.71 -0.59
CA TYR A 182 -1.06 5.22 0.69
C TYR A 182 0.29 5.92 0.53
N ARG A 183 1.17 5.49 -0.36
CA ARG A 183 2.51 6.10 -0.54
C ARG A 183 2.48 7.18 -1.60
N VAL A 184 2.04 6.85 -2.82
CA VAL A 184 1.96 7.84 -3.89
C VAL A 184 0.82 8.84 -3.62
N GLY A 185 -0.34 8.37 -3.17
CA GLY A 185 -1.49 9.20 -2.83
C GLY A 185 -1.29 9.95 -1.51
N LEU A 186 -1.60 9.30 -0.38
CA LEU A 186 -1.70 9.94 0.93
C LEU A 186 -0.37 10.53 1.42
N PHE A 187 0.68 9.71 1.51
CA PHE A 187 1.97 10.16 2.05
C PHE A 187 2.55 11.32 1.24
N SER A 188 2.59 11.19 -0.09
CA SER A 188 3.15 12.24 -0.95
C SER A 188 2.31 13.52 -0.91
N PHE A 189 0.98 13.40 -0.79
CA PHE A 189 0.09 14.53 -0.60
C PHE A 189 0.36 15.25 0.73
N LEU A 190 0.37 14.52 1.84
CA LEU A 190 0.61 15.08 3.18
C LEU A 190 2.03 15.62 3.34
N LYS A 191 3.01 15.00 2.71
CA LYS A 191 4.41 15.44 2.78
C LYS A 191 4.62 16.83 2.16
N ARG A 192 3.72 17.28 1.26
CA ARG A 192 3.69 18.67 0.76
C ARG A 192 3.43 19.68 1.88
N ILE A 193 2.77 19.25 2.95
CA ILE A 193 2.47 20.09 4.12
C ILE A 193 3.61 19.94 5.13
N SER A 194 3.86 18.71 5.58
CA SER A 194 4.91 18.40 6.54
C SER A 194 5.21 16.89 6.58
N LYS A 195 6.48 16.51 6.59
CA LYS A 195 6.88 15.12 6.82
C LYS A 195 6.47 14.61 8.21
N TRP A 196 6.41 15.50 9.21
CA TRP A 196 6.03 15.17 10.58
C TRP A 196 4.55 14.84 10.72
N ILE A 197 3.72 15.28 9.77
CA ILE A 197 2.31 14.91 9.66
C ILE A 197 2.16 13.69 8.76
N ALA A 198 2.90 13.64 7.63
CA ALA A 198 2.77 12.61 6.63
C ALA A 198 3.08 11.21 7.18
N TYR A 199 4.19 11.05 7.93
CA TYR A 199 4.56 9.75 8.48
C TYR A 199 3.49 9.19 9.42
N PRO A 200 3.15 9.85 10.55
CA PRO A 200 2.22 9.27 11.50
C PRO A 200 0.82 9.04 10.91
N LEU A 201 0.31 9.98 10.11
CA LEU A 201 -1.02 9.79 9.52
C LEU A 201 -1.05 8.66 8.48
N THR A 202 -0.04 8.55 7.61
CA THR A 202 0.01 7.46 6.62
C THR A 202 0.14 6.11 7.31
N VAL A 203 1.01 6.01 8.32
CA VAL A 203 1.21 4.77 9.09
C VAL A 203 -0.06 4.37 9.83
N LEU A 204 -0.71 5.33 10.49
CA LEU A 204 -1.94 5.07 11.24
C LEU A 204 -3.10 4.66 10.31
N VAL A 205 -3.32 5.39 9.22
CA VAL A 205 -4.36 5.03 8.25
C VAL A 205 -4.10 3.65 7.67
N PHE A 206 -2.85 3.35 7.28
CA PHE A 206 -2.48 2.03 6.77
C PHE A 206 -2.72 0.91 7.79
N ALA A 207 -2.42 1.13 9.05
CA ALA A 207 -2.67 0.12 10.09
C ALA A 207 -4.17 -0.06 10.36
N LEU A 208 -4.94 1.03 10.40
CA LEU A 208 -6.37 1.00 10.72
C LEU A 208 -7.24 0.36 9.63
N ILE A 209 -6.84 0.38 8.36
CA ILE A 209 -7.58 -0.33 7.30
C ILE A 209 -7.49 -1.86 7.44
N HIS A 210 -6.52 -2.36 8.21
CA HIS A 210 -6.37 -3.78 8.53
C HIS A 210 -7.04 -4.16 9.85
N PHE A 211 -7.62 -3.21 10.56
CA PHE A 211 -8.28 -3.39 11.85
C PHE A 211 -9.79 -3.54 11.65
N ASN A 212 -10.35 -4.68 12.03
CA ASN A 212 -11.80 -4.87 11.95
C ASN A 212 -12.49 -4.35 13.23
N PHE A 213 -13.10 -3.17 13.16
CA PHE A 213 -13.85 -2.57 14.27
C PHE A 213 -15.10 -3.37 14.67
N SER A 214 -15.56 -4.29 13.81
CA SER A 214 -16.73 -5.15 14.06
C SER A 214 -16.31 -6.58 14.41
N ALA A 215 -15.02 -6.84 14.63
CA ALA A 215 -14.53 -8.16 14.98
C ALA A 215 -15.14 -8.69 16.27
N SER A 216 -15.34 -10.00 16.33
CA SER A 216 -15.79 -10.70 17.55
C SER A 216 -14.79 -10.57 18.70
N SER A 217 -13.52 -10.38 18.41
CA SER A 217 -12.44 -10.16 19.40
C SER A 217 -11.62 -8.91 19.04
N LEU A 218 -12.04 -7.74 19.53
CA LEU A 218 -11.28 -6.49 19.42
C LEU A 218 -9.91 -6.58 20.08
N THR A 219 -9.78 -7.38 21.13
CA THR A 219 -8.48 -7.63 21.79
C THR A 219 -7.49 -8.29 20.85
N ASN A 220 -7.94 -9.25 20.03
CA ASN A 220 -7.10 -9.90 19.02
C ASN A 220 -6.69 -8.91 17.92
N GLU A 221 -7.61 -8.07 17.46
CA GLU A 221 -7.30 -6.98 16.51
C GLU A 221 -6.25 -6.03 17.08
N LEU A 222 -6.36 -5.63 18.36
CA LEU A 222 -5.39 -4.77 19.05
C LEU A 222 -4.00 -5.42 19.15
N TYR A 223 -3.92 -6.74 19.37
CA TYR A 223 -2.63 -7.43 19.37
C TYR A 223 -1.98 -7.51 17.97
N ASN A 224 -2.76 -7.49 16.91
CA ASN A 224 -2.22 -7.46 15.54
C ASN A 224 -1.83 -6.06 15.07
N LEU A 225 -2.44 -5.00 15.62
CA LEU A 225 -2.26 -3.62 15.17
C LEU A 225 -0.80 -3.12 15.17
N PRO A 226 0.05 -3.41 16.20
CA PRO A 226 1.44 -2.99 16.20
C PRO A 226 2.27 -3.55 15.04
N TYR A 227 1.97 -4.75 14.57
CA TYR A 227 2.61 -5.32 13.39
C TYR A 227 2.31 -4.48 12.13
N TYR A 228 1.05 -4.09 11.93
CA TYR A 228 0.66 -3.22 10.80
C TYR A 228 1.24 -1.81 10.91
N ILE A 229 1.39 -1.27 12.12
CA ILE A 229 2.08 0.00 12.36
C ILE A 229 3.56 -0.10 11.95
N LEU A 230 4.26 -1.15 12.37
CA LEU A 230 5.66 -1.38 12.02
C LEU A 230 5.84 -1.58 10.50
N ALA A 231 5.01 -2.41 9.88
CA ALA A 231 5.01 -2.62 8.44
C ALA A 231 4.70 -1.32 7.68
N GLY A 232 3.67 -0.59 8.11
CA GLY A 232 3.29 0.70 7.54
C GLY A 232 4.42 1.72 7.61
N PHE A 233 5.14 1.80 8.74
CA PHE A 233 6.31 2.66 8.90
C PHE A 233 7.46 2.24 7.98
N ALA A 234 7.82 0.95 7.96
CA ALA A 234 8.92 0.43 7.15
C ALA A 234 8.70 0.69 5.65
N LEU A 235 7.49 0.39 5.16
CA LEU A 235 7.11 0.64 3.77
C LEU A 235 7.11 2.14 3.45
N THR A 236 6.58 2.99 4.34
CA THR A 236 6.56 4.45 4.13
C THR A 236 7.97 5.02 4.11
N PHE A 237 8.84 4.56 5.01
CA PHE A 237 10.26 4.95 5.03
C PHE A 237 10.98 4.51 3.75
N THR A 238 10.74 3.28 3.31
CA THR A 238 11.36 2.75 2.08
C THR A 238 10.89 3.52 0.86
N TYR A 239 9.60 3.86 0.77
CA TYR A 239 9.08 4.74 -0.27
C TYR A 239 9.75 6.12 -0.23
N ASP A 240 9.84 6.74 0.94
CA ASP A 240 10.44 8.07 1.09
C ASP A 240 11.91 8.14 0.63
N LYS A 241 12.69 7.09 0.89
CA LYS A 241 14.12 7.05 0.60
C LYS A 241 14.47 6.44 -0.75
N PHE A 242 13.73 5.43 -1.19
CA PHE A 242 14.07 4.61 -2.37
C PHE A 242 12.98 4.61 -3.44
N GLY A 243 11.86 5.32 -3.20
CA GLY A 243 10.78 5.48 -4.15
C GLY A 243 9.83 4.30 -4.25
N PHE A 244 8.92 4.41 -5.24
CA PHE A 244 7.80 3.48 -5.43
C PHE A 244 8.25 2.02 -5.58
N ALA A 245 9.31 1.77 -6.36
CA ALA A 245 9.77 0.40 -6.58
C ALA A 245 10.25 -0.26 -5.28
N GLY A 246 10.93 0.47 -4.38
CA GLY A 246 11.44 -0.08 -3.13
C GLY A 246 10.33 -0.57 -2.21
N SER A 247 9.33 0.27 -1.96
CA SER A 247 8.19 -0.11 -1.11
C SER A 247 7.31 -1.17 -1.76
N THR A 248 7.06 -1.08 -3.08
CA THR A 248 6.28 -2.07 -3.81
C THR A 248 6.93 -3.46 -3.77
N VAL A 249 8.25 -3.56 -3.98
CA VAL A 249 8.97 -4.83 -3.88
C VAL A 249 8.87 -5.41 -2.47
N ALA A 250 9.11 -4.60 -1.44
CA ALA A 250 8.98 -5.03 -0.04
C ALA A 250 7.58 -5.56 0.27
N HIS A 251 6.56 -4.84 -0.17
CA HIS A 251 5.16 -5.15 0.10
C HIS A 251 4.72 -6.44 -0.62
N ILE A 252 5.06 -6.58 -1.91
CA ILE A 252 4.79 -7.81 -2.67
C ILE A 252 5.48 -9.02 -2.01
N LEU A 253 6.76 -8.90 -1.63
CA LEU A 253 7.47 -9.98 -0.95
C LEU A 253 6.78 -10.35 0.36
N ASN A 254 6.41 -9.36 1.18
CA ASN A 254 5.71 -9.60 2.44
C ASN A 254 4.39 -10.35 2.22
N ASN A 255 3.56 -9.90 1.28
CA ASN A 255 2.26 -10.51 1.03
C ASN A 255 2.38 -11.90 0.40
N VAL A 256 3.22 -12.07 -0.62
CA VAL A 256 3.43 -13.40 -1.25
C VAL A 256 3.92 -14.41 -0.22
N ILE A 257 4.89 -14.05 0.62
CA ILE A 257 5.42 -14.97 1.65
C ILE A 257 4.34 -15.26 2.72
N SER A 258 3.52 -14.29 3.11
CA SER A 258 2.44 -14.51 4.09
C SER A 258 1.36 -15.48 3.60
N LEU A 259 1.17 -15.62 2.29
CA LEU A 259 0.18 -16.54 1.70
C LEU A 259 0.67 -18.00 1.63
N ILE A 260 2.01 -18.23 1.69
CA ILE A 260 2.59 -19.57 1.53
C ILE A 260 2.04 -20.59 2.56
N PRO A 261 1.94 -20.28 3.87
CA PRO A 261 1.43 -21.27 4.84
C PRO A 261 0.00 -21.75 4.50
N ALA A 262 -0.88 -20.86 4.08
CA ALA A 262 -2.23 -21.22 3.67
C ALA A 262 -2.25 -22.05 2.38
N ALA A 263 -1.37 -21.76 1.43
CA ALA A 263 -1.22 -22.50 0.17
C ALA A 263 -0.64 -23.91 0.39
N VAL A 264 0.37 -24.06 1.25
CA VAL A 264 1.01 -25.35 1.55
C VAL A 264 0.07 -26.29 2.30
N ALA A 265 -0.83 -25.77 3.13
CA ALA A 265 -1.81 -26.57 3.88
C ALA A 265 -2.72 -27.44 2.96
N LEU A 266 -2.75 -27.15 1.66
CA LEU A 266 -3.50 -27.96 0.66
C LEU A 266 -2.61 -28.89 -0.17
N GLY A 267 -1.30 -28.97 0.09
CA GLY A 267 -0.41 -29.80 -0.71
C GLY A 267 -0.18 -29.28 -2.14
N VAL A 268 -0.45 -27.99 -2.40
CA VAL A 268 -0.30 -27.39 -3.75
C VAL A 268 1.16 -27.33 -4.22
N PHE A 269 2.11 -27.52 -3.29
CA PHE A 269 3.56 -27.52 -3.54
C PHE A 269 4.22 -28.87 -3.22
N HIS A 270 3.48 -29.99 -3.27
CA HIS A 270 4.04 -31.36 -3.19
C HIS A 270 4.25 -31.96 -4.56
#